data_3df82f731057643f93ddee44f2e517cb
#
_entry.id   3df82f731057643f93ddee44f2e517cb
#
_cell.length_a   1.000
_cell.length_b   1.000
_cell.length_c   1.000
_cell.angle_alpha   90.00
_cell.angle_beta   90.00
_cell.angle_gamma   90.00
#
_symmetry.space_group_name_H-M   'P 1'
#
loop_
_entity.id
_entity.type
_entity.pdbx_description
1 polymer ?
#
loop_
_entity_poly.entity_id
_entity_poly.type
_entity_poly.pdbx_seq_one_letter_code
_entity_poly.pdbx_strand_id
1 'polypeptide(L)'
;MLLTIGILISAFYANWNINQKRAYKDLKEVAINLSNNIDGFIEDLLQEIYALPVYGKKIVDCKSDLYPFLEHITLNNPKISGVIISDNKHNLFCSTLPNNKDLISTPIRSRSIIGPYNLPLFDQPVYLIQQKMGNYLIGILVIASVLKSELQTDKNQSTSIALYNEYEKKNIFRIRYTEQNKNWVLSNTQETDTQYTPLGLVAIEKLQSINGVSVVVSENNKTIRHNFWYGQTITIFIVLICSFILYALIKNMMTKRYSLQGAIKLAIKNEEFYPVYQPLFDCDEKRFTGVEVLLRWENEDSQIIMPDFFIAEAEATGLIVPITLQIIEIAFKEFRSLLEERSHFHLAFNISALHFTDSVFFNQFHKLIEKYNISPHQIIFEITERELLDKNDTTFINKMQELRQAGFSLAVDDYGTGHASISYLQHFPFNYLKIDKLFVQAIGSNDIIESLNDAIIQMAKGLNLVTIAEGVETKDQANYLANNGVRLQQGWYYSKGLSIAELTALLKGEKI
;
A
#
# COMPACT_ATOMS: atom_id res chain seq x y z
N MET A 1 -14.81 11.25 -15.81
CA MET A 1 -16.15 10.66 -15.67
C MET A 1 -16.13 9.13 -15.77
N LEU A 2 -15.65 8.50 -16.86
CA LEU A 2 -15.59 7.03 -17.00
C LEU A 2 -14.74 6.37 -15.90
N LEU A 3 -13.61 6.94 -15.55
CA LEU A 3 -12.70 6.44 -14.51
C LEU A 3 -13.33 6.47 -13.11
N THR A 4 -14.07 7.53 -12.78
CA THR A 4 -14.79 7.65 -11.49
C THR A 4 -15.93 6.64 -11.37
N ILE A 5 -16.65 6.37 -12.46
CA ILE A 5 -17.70 5.34 -12.51
C ILE A 5 -17.09 3.95 -12.30
N GLY A 6 -15.95 3.64 -12.94
CA GLY A 6 -15.23 2.37 -12.75
C GLY A 6 -14.78 2.17 -11.30
N ILE A 7 -14.23 3.21 -10.67
CA ILE A 7 -13.84 3.17 -9.25
C ILE A 7 -15.06 2.93 -8.34
N LEU A 8 -16.19 3.61 -8.59
CA LEU A 8 -17.41 3.41 -7.81
C LEU A 8 -17.96 1.98 -7.92
N ILE A 9 -17.99 1.40 -9.13
CA ILE A 9 -18.44 0.02 -9.35
C ILE A 9 -17.51 -0.96 -8.63
N SER A 10 -16.21 -0.77 -8.75
CA SER A 10 -15.20 -1.62 -8.09
C SER A 10 -15.30 -1.53 -6.56
N ALA A 11 -15.44 -0.32 -6.02
CA ALA A 11 -15.61 -0.09 -4.59
C ALA A 11 -16.93 -0.69 -4.06
N PHE A 12 -18.03 -0.57 -4.83
CA PHE A 12 -19.30 -1.20 -4.51
C PHE A 12 -19.18 -2.72 -4.43
N TYR A 13 -18.57 -3.35 -5.42
CA TYR A 13 -18.35 -4.79 -5.47
C TYR A 13 -17.44 -5.28 -4.34
N ALA A 14 -16.34 -4.56 -4.08
CA ALA A 14 -15.43 -4.87 -2.98
C ALA A 14 -16.13 -4.79 -1.62
N ASN A 15 -16.89 -3.71 -1.38
CA ASN A 15 -17.63 -3.53 -0.13
C ASN A 15 -18.73 -4.60 0.04
N TRP A 16 -19.42 -4.98 -1.05
CA TRP A 16 -20.38 -6.08 -1.04
C TRP A 16 -19.72 -7.38 -0.56
N ASN A 17 -18.59 -7.78 -1.16
CA ASN A 17 -17.87 -9.00 -0.81
C ASN A 17 -17.34 -8.96 0.64
N ILE A 18 -16.82 -7.81 1.08
CA ILE A 18 -16.30 -7.65 2.45
C ILE A 18 -17.44 -7.81 3.46
N ASN A 19 -18.58 -7.15 3.23
CA ASN A 19 -19.70 -7.24 4.14
C ASN A 19 -20.32 -8.64 4.19
N GLN A 20 -20.42 -9.33 3.06
CA GLN A 20 -20.88 -10.72 3.04
C GLN A 20 -19.95 -11.64 3.83
N LYS A 21 -18.64 -11.55 3.59
CA LYS A 21 -17.64 -12.37 4.30
C LYS A 21 -17.64 -12.08 5.80
N ARG A 22 -17.81 -10.82 6.18
CA ARG A 22 -17.87 -10.42 7.60
C ARG A 22 -19.12 -10.97 8.26
N ALA A 23 -20.31 -10.74 7.69
CA ALA A 23 -21.56 -11.28 8.22
C ALA A 23 -21.53 -12.81 8.36
N TYR A 24 -20.96 -13.50 7.36
CA TYR A 24 -20.72 -14.94 7.40
C TYR A 24 -19.84 -15.36 8.58
N LYS A 25 -18.69 -14.71 8.75
CA LYS A 25 -17.75 -15.00 9.82
C LYS A 25 -18.35 -14.71 11.20
N ASP A 26 -18.99 -13.56 11.34
CA ASP A 26 -19.57 -13.12 12.61
C ASP A 26 -20.70 -14.08 13.06
N LEU A 27 -21.58 -14.48 12.13
CA LEU A 27 -22.65 -15.41 12.45
C LEU A 27 -22.13 -16.82 12.80
N LYS A 28 -21.11 -17.28 12.09
CA LYS A 28 -20.45 -18.58 12.38
C LYS A 28 -19.80 -18.56 13.77
N GLU A 29 -19.11 -17.48 14.11
CA GLU A 29 -18.50 -17.30 15.43
C GLU A 29 -19.57 -17.30 16.54
N VAL A 30 -20.71 -16.64 16.32
CA VAL A 30 -21.84 -16.68 17.25
C VAL A 30 -22.37 -18.09 17.43
N ALA A 31 -22.54 -18.86 16.34
CA ALA A 31 -23.03 -20.25 16.42
C ALA A 31 -22.06 -21.14 17.20
N ILE A 32 -20.76 -21.04 16.95
CA ILE A 32 -19.72 -21.81 17.66
C ILE A 32 -19.71 -21.44 19.16
N ASN A 33 -19.74 -20.16 19.49
CA ASN A 33 -19.73 -19.71 20.88
C ASN A 33 -20.97 -20.20 21.64
N LEU A 34 -22.15 -20.13 21.01
CA LEU A 34 -23.38 -20.64 21.61
C LEU A 34 -23.38 -22.18 21.77
N SER A 35 -22.82 -22.91 20.79
CA SER A 35 -22.65 -24.36 20.90
C SER A 35 -21.73 -24.71 22.08
N ASN A 36 -20.59 -24.04 22.21
CA ASN A 36 -19.65 -24.26 23.30
C ASN A 36 -20.25 -23.91 24.67
N ASN A 37 -21.04 -22.83 24.75
CA ASN A 37 -21.72 -22.45 25.98
C ASN A 37 -22.75 -23.53 26.42
N ILE A 38 -23.54 -24.02 25.46
CA ILE A 38 -24.53 -25.08 25.75
C ILE A 38 -23.83 -26.40 26.08
N ASP A 39 -22.75 -26.75 25.39
CA ASP A 39 -21.97 -27.96 25.71
C ASP A 39 -21.39 -27.87 27.12
N GLY A 40 -20.75 -26.74 27.47
CA GLY A 40 -20.27 -26.51 28.84
C GLY A 40 -21.37 -26.58 29.88
N PHE A 41 -22.51 -25.91 29.62
CA PHE A 41 -23.68 -25.95 30.50
C PHE A 41 -24.20 -27.38 30.71
N ILE A 42 -24.30 -28.17 29.64
CA ILE A 42 -24.77 -29.57 29.74
C ILE A 42 -23.78 -30.43 30.52
N GLU A 43 -22.47 -30.29 30.26
CA GLU A 43 -21.46 -31.07 31.00
C GLU A 43 -21.41 -30.66 32.47
N ASP A 44 -21.56 -29.37 32.81
CA ASP A 44 -21.65 -28.91 34.21
C ASP A 44 -22.83 -29.57 34.93
N LEU A 45 -24.00 -29.61 34.29
CA LEU A 45 -25.19 -30.28 34.88
C LEU A 45 -24.99 -31.78 35.02
N LEU A 46 -24.33 -32.42 34.06
CA LEU A 46 -24.08 -33.86 34.10
C LEU A 46 -23.03 -34.24 35.13
N GLN A 47 -22.09 -33.37 35.49
CA GLN A 47 -21.14 -33.62 36.59
C GLN A 47 -21.86 -33.86 37.94
N GLU A 48 -22.94 -33.13 38.21
CA GLU A 48 -23.75 -33.34 39.40
C GLU A 48 -24.37 -34.77 39.46
N ILE A 49 -24.75 -35.31 38.28
CA ILE A 49 -25.29 -36.66 38.17
C ILE A 49 -24.23 -37.72 38.44
N TYR A 50 -22.99 -37.51 38.00
CA TYR A 50 -21.92 -38.49 38.21
C TYR A 50 -21.55 -38.69 39.68
N ALA A 51 -21.91 -37.74 40.56
CA ALA A 51 -21.74 -37.85 42.00
C ALA A 51 -22.79 -38.77 42.67
N LEU A 52 -23.85 -39.16 41.92
CA LEU A 52 -24.88 -40.02 42.46
C LEU A 52 -24.38 -41.47 42.68
N PRO A 53 -24.74 -42.12 43.79
CA PRO A 53 -24.27 -43.45 44.14
C PRO A 53 -25.00 -44.54 43.33
N VAL A 54 -25.13 -44.37 42.00
CA VAL A 54 -25.90 -45.27 41.11
C VAL A 54 -25.07 -46.42 40.58
N TYR A 55 -23.73 -46.34 40.68
CA TYR A 55 -22.81 -47.37 40.25
C TYR A 55 -22.53 -48.40 41.36
N GLY A 56 -22.75 -49.69 41.07
CA GLY A 56 -22.25 -50.81 41.90
C GLY A 56 -23.05 -51.17 43.14
N LYS A 57 -24.10 -50.40 43.51
CA LYS A 57 -25.02 -50.77 44.61
C LYS A 57 -26.39 -51.09 44.03
N LYS A 58 -27.00 -52.19 44.54
CA LYS A 58 -28.40 -52.51 44.28
C LYS A 58 -29.24 -51.44 45.04
N ILE A 59 -29.75 -50.48 44.37
CA ILE A 59 -30.63 -49.46 44.94
C ILE A 59 -31.99 -50.16 45.19
N VAL A 60 -32.43 -50.17 46.41
CA VAL A 60 -33.64 -50.89 46.82
C VAL A 60 -34.78 -49.93 47.03
N ASP A 61 -34.53 -48.73 47.58
CA ASP A 61 -35.57 -47.75 47.88
C ASP A 61 -35.16 -46.31 47.49
N CYS A 62 -36.07 -45.58 46.86
CA CYS A 62 -35.87 -44.22 46.47
C CYS A 62 -35.66 -43.26 47.65
N LYS A 63 -36.49 -43.39 48.70
CA LYS A 63 -36.51 -42.44 49.80
C LYS A 63 -35.27 -42.50 50.68
N SER A 64 -34.76 -43.72 50.96
CA SER A 64 -33.61 -43.90 51.83
C SER A 64 -32.27 -43.77 51.06
N ASP A 65 -32.23 -44.24 49.83
CA ASP A 65 -30.95 -44.48 49.12
C ASP A 65 -30.56 -43.31 48.18
N LEU A 66 -31.54 -42.63 47.57
CA LEU A 66 -31.30 -41.65 46.52
C LEU A 66 -31.87 -40.27 46.79
N TYR A 67 -33.08 -40.18 47.36
CA TYR A 67 -33.78 -38.90 47.51
C TYR A 67 -32.99 -37.80 48.22
N PRO A 68 -32.23 -38.07 49.29
CA PRO A 68 -31.40 -37.06 49.95
C PRO A 68 -30.30 -36.47 49.00
N PHE A 69 -29.75 -37.29 48.10
CA PHE A 69 -28.76 -36.82 47.11
C PHE A 69 -29.44 -35.98 46.02
N LEU A 70 -30.61 -36.39 45.54
CA LEU A 70 -31.35 -35.65 44.52
C LEU A 70 -31.83 -34.29 45.06
N GLU A 71 -32.29 -34.27 46.30
CA GLU A 71 -32.69 -33.04 46.98
C GLU A 71 -31.50 -32.10 47.17
N HIS A 72 -30.37 -32.62 47.60
CA HIS A 72 -29.13 -31.85 47.74
C HIS A 72 -28.70 -31.21 46.41
N ILE A 73 -28.71 -31.97 45.30
CA ILE A 73 -28.37 -31.45 43.95
C ILE A 73 -29.34 -30.34 43.57
N THR A 74 -30.64 -30.52 43.76
CA THR A 74 -31.66 -29.54 43.38
C THR A 74 -31.58 -28.25 44.22
N LEU A 75 -31.22 -28.37 45.51
CA LEU A 75 -31.13 -27.20 46.40
C LEU A 75 -29.83 -26.39 46.20
N ASN A 76 -28.74 -27.08 45.88
CA ASN A 76 -27.45 -26.41 45.77
C ASN A 76 -27.14 -25.84 44.38
N ASN A 77 -27.81 -26.32 43.34
CA ASN A 77 -27.60 -25.83 41.98
C ASN A 77 -28.85 -25.13 41.46
N PRO A 78 -28.86 -23.79 41.42
CA PRO A 78 -30.04 -22.97 40.98
C PRO A 78 -30.39 -23.20 39.52
N LYS A 79 -29.54 -23.82 38.73
CA LYS A 79 -29.82 -24.18 37.32
C LYS A 79 -30.66 -25.47 37.21
N ILE A 80 -30.77 -26.24 38.26
CA ILE A 80 -31.48 -27.53 38.31
C ILE A 80 -32.83 -27.32 39.00
N SER A 81 -33.90 -27.57 38.26
CA SER A 81 -35.28 -27.41 38.78
C SER A 81 -35.86 -28.72 39.31
N GLY A 82 -35.22 -29.84 39.06
CA GLY A 82 -35.58 -31.16 39.56
C GLY A 82 -34.75 -32.24 38.92
N VAL A 83 -34.71 -33.40 39.56
CA VAL A 83 -34.02 -34.59 39.07
C VAL A 83 -34.98 -35.77 39.09
N ILE A 84 -34.93 -36.58 38.02
CA ILE A 84 -35.73 -37.79 37.88
C ILE A 84 -34.80 -38.99 37.54
N ILE A 85 -35.12 -40.14 38.08
CA ILE A 85 -34.44 -41.41 37.77
C ILE A 85 -35.50 -42.41 37.35
N SER A 86 -35.28 -43.04 36.19
CA SER A 86 -36.11 -44.13 35.69
C SER A 86 -35.32 -45.40 35.41
N ASP A 87 -35.98 -46.53 35.37
CA ASP A 87 -35.38 -47.78 34.98
C ASP A 87 -35.29 -47.92 33.44
N ASN A 88 -34.60 -48.98 32.96
CA ASN A 88 -34.48 -49.27 31.51
C ASN A 88 -35.84 -49.60 30.83
N LYS A 89 -36.93 -49.79 31.60
CA LYS A 89 -38.29 -49.99 31.11
C LYS A 89 -39.11 -48.73 31.14
N HIS A 90 -38.45 -47.59 31.41
CA HIS A 90 -39.05 -46.27 31.51
C HIS A 90 -40.02 -46.11 32.70
N ASN A 91 -39.96 -46.94 33.71
CA ASN A 91 -40.71 -46.70 34.92
C ASN A 91 -39.98 -45.70 35.81
N LEU A 92 -40.74 -44.73 36.31
CA LEU A 92 -40.20 -43.75 37.25
C LEU A 92 -39.81 -44.47 38.54
N PHE A 93 -38.53 -44.38 38.87
CA PHE A 93 -37.94 -45.03 40.05
C PHE A 93 -37.80 -44.04 41.21
N CYS A 94 -37.31 -42.83 40.94
CA CYS A 94 -37.10 -41.80 41.95
C CYS A 94 -37.24 -40.39 41.34
N SER A 95 -37.79 -39.44 42.07
CA SER A 95 -37.97 -38.06 41.58
C SER A 95 -38.02 -37.05 42.74
N THR A 96 -37.45 -35.86 42.54
CA THR A 96 -37.64 -34.69 43.41
C THR A 96 -38.98 -34.02 43.18
N LEU A 97 -39.73 -34.41 42.14
CA LEU A 97 -41.03 -33.82 41.77
C LEU A 97 -42.19 -34.80 42.10
N PRO A 98 -43.29 -34.29 42.65
CA PRO A 98 -44.45 -35.14 42.89
C PRO A 98 -45.19 -35.46 41.55
N ASN A 99 -45.68 -36.71 41.39
CA ASN A 99 -46.60 -37.18 40.34
C ASN A 99 -46.27 -36.84 38.87
N ASN A 100 -45.10 -37.26 38.34
CA ASN A 100 -44.72 -36.93 36.96
C ASN A 100 -44.46 -38.17 36.10
N LYS A 101 -45.48 -39.01 35.87
CA LYS A 101 -45.35 -40.20 35.00
C LYS A 101 -45.18 -39.87 33.52
N ASP A 102 -45.58 -38.64 33.08
CA ASP A 102 -45.65 -38.27 31.67
C ASP A 102 -44.29 -37.79 31.08
N LEU A 103 -43.23 -37.67 31.92
CA LEU A 103 -41.91 -37.16 31.50
C LEU A 103 -41.02 -38.23 30.86
N ILE A 104 -41.46 -39.51 30.74
CA ILE A 104 -40.54 -40.64 30.50
C ILE A 104 -40.86 -41.40 29.19
N SER A 105 -41.52 -40.78 28.22
CA SER A 105 -42.13 -41.50 27.08
C SER A 105 -41.34 -41.59 25.78
N THR A 106 -40.01 -41.35 25.74
CA THR A 106 -39.26 -41.34 24.49
C THR A 106 -38.12 -42.35 24.43
N PRO A 107 -37.83 -42.96 23.26
CA PRO A 107 -36.74 -43.90 23.10
C PRO A 107 -35.36 -43.28 23.37
N ILE A 108 -34.57 -43.93 24.20
CA ILE A 108 -33.41 -43.35 24.85
C ILE A 108 -32.15 -43.59 24.03
N ARG A 109 -31.47 -42.51 23.72
CA ARG A 109 -30.06 -42.48 23.39
C ARG A 109 -29.22 -42.34 24.66
N SER A 110 -27.91 -42.49 24.53
CA SER A 110 -26.99 -42.32 25.67
C SER A 110 -27.14 -40.96 26.36
N ARG A 111 -27.39 -39.93 25.58
CA ARG A 111 -27.73 -38.56 26.04
C ARG A 111 -28.80 -37.93 25.15
N SER A 112 -29.67 -37.12 25.73
CA SER A 112 -30.71 -36.41 25.01
C SER A 112 -31.17 -35.15 25.76
N ILE A 113 -31.67 -34.18 25.02
CA ILE A 113 -32.45 -33.03 25.53
C ILE A 113 -33.85 -33.07 24.92
N ILE A 114 -34.84 -33.02 25.74
CA ILE A 114 -36.24 -33.22 25.35
C ILE A 114 -37.10 -32.12 25.99
N GLY A 115 -38.15 -31.69 25.31
CA GLY A 115 -39.08 -30.68 25.77
C GLY A 115 -39.61 -29.85 24.58
N PRO A 116 -40.39 -28.82 24.84
CA PRO A 116 -40.81 -28.32 26.15
C PRO A 116 -41.90 -29.17 26.80
N TYR A 117 -41.86 -29.27 28.13
CA TYR A 117 -42.91 -29.85 28.95
C TYR A 117 -43.55 -28.74 29.79
N ASN A 118 -44.88 -28.70 29.84
CA ASN A 118 -45.63 -27.78 30.69
C ASN A 118 -46.07 -28.55 31.96
N LEU A 119 -45.36 -28.35 33.04
CA LEU A 119 -45.64 -28.96 34.31
C LEU A 119 -46.35 -27.99 35.25
N PRO A 120 -47.42 -28.39 35.98
CA PRO A 120 -48.17 -27.50 36.84
C PRO A 120 -47.38 -26.82 37.97
N LEU A 121 -46.22 -27.38 38.29
CA LEU A 121 -45.32 -26.85 39.32
C LEU A 121 -44.48 -25.68 38.87
N PHE A 122 -44.40 -25.40 37.59
CA PHE A 122 -43.52 -24.36 37.03
C PHE A 122 -44.35 -23.39 36.16
N ASP A 123 -44.14 -22.13 36.36
CA ASP A 123 -44.77 -21.06 35.54
C ASP A 123 -44.21 -20.99 34.12
N GLN A 124 -43.15 -21.77 33.83
CA GLN A 124 -42.47 -21.79 32.56
C GLN A 124 -42.29 -23.23 32.06
N PRO A 125 -42.19 -23.43 30.74
CA PRO A 125 -41.83 -24.74 30.20
C PRO A 125 -40.50 -25.24 30.75
N VAL A 126 -40.41 -26.54 30.97
CA VAL A 126 -39.19 -27.23 31.40
C VAL A 126 -38.63 -28.11 30.30
N TYR A 127 -37.34 -28.28 30.32
CA TYR A 127 -36.57 -29.16 29.41
C TYR A 127 -35.88 -30.24 30.23
N LEU A 128 -35.87 -31.47 29.69
CA LEU A 128 -35.30 -32.61 30.34
C LEU A 128 -34.01 -32.98 29.64
N ILE A 129 -32.88 -32.86 30.33
CA ILE A 129 -31.54 -33.31 29.89
C ILE A 129 -31.32 -34.69 30.51
N GLN A 130 -31.17 -35.71 29.66
CA GLN A 130 -31.11 -37.13 30.11
C GLN A 130 -29.75 -37.74 29.79
N GLN A 131 -29.27 -38.55 30.74
CA GLN A 131 -28.07 -39.38 30.60
C GLN A 131 -28.35 -40.80 31.04
N LYS A 132 -27.98 -41.77 30.21
CA LYS A 132 -28.04 -43.19 30.60
C LYS A 132 -26.81 -43.56 31.43
N MET A 133 -27.02 -44.10 32.62
CA MET A 133 -26.00 -44.55 33.55
C MET A 133 -26.32 -45.98 34.03
N GLY A 134 -25.64 -46.98 33.44
CA GLY A 134 -25.89 -48.37 33.71
C GLY A 134 -27.34 -48.79 33.37
N ASN A 135 -28.08 -49.26 34.38
CA ASN A 135 -29.49 -49.68 34.23
C ASN A 135 -30.50 -48.56 34.50
N TYR A 136 -30.01 -47.35 34.72
CA TYR A 136 -30.86 -46.20 35.03
C TYR A 136 -30.73 -45.10 33.96
N LEU A 137 -31.81 -44.38 33.78
CA LEU A 137 -31.84 -43.13 33.02
C LEU A 137 -32.05 -42.00 34.01
N ILE A 138 -31.10 -41.09 34.08
CA ILE A 138 -31.14 -39.94 34.97
C ILE A 138 -31.44 -38.73 34.13
N GLY A 139 -32.43 -37.96 34.54
CA GLY A 139 -32.85 -36.73 33.87
C GLY A 139 -32.79 -35.51 34.81
N ILE A 140 -32.21 -34.44 34.33
CA ILE A 140 -32.21 -33.15 34.98
C ILE A 140 -33.24 -32.26 34.29
N LEU A 141 -34.08 -31.61 35.09
CA LEU A 141 -35.06 -30.65 34.64
C LEU A 141 -34.50 -29.23 34.74
N VAL A 142 -34.60 -28.49 33.64
CA VAL A 142 -34.13 -27.13 33.50
C VAL A 142 -35.28 -26.27 33.00
N ILE A 143 -35.58 -25.14 33.66
CA ILE A 143 -36.63 -24.17 33.19
C ILE A 143 -36.17 -23.36 31.97
N ALA A 144 -37.11 -22.92 31.17
CA ALA A 144 -36.86 -22.19 29.92
C ALA A 144 -36.01 -20.93 30.09
N SER A 145 -36.13 -20.21 31.21
CA SER A 145 -35.36 -19.00 31.48
C SER A 145 -33.86 -19.30 31.66
N VAL A 146 -33.49 -20.42 32.29
CA VAL A 146 -32.08 -20.84 32.43
C VAL A 146 -31.49 -21.21 31.07
N LEU A 147 -32.20 -22.01 30.28
CA LEU A 147 -31.72 -22.37 28.94
C LEU A 147 -31.63 -21.14 28.01
N LYS A 148 -32.53 -20.17 28.21
CA LYS A 148 -32.50 -18.90 27.49
C LYS A 148 -31.29 -18.06 27.86
N SER A 149 -30.91 -18.00 29.15
CA SER A 149 -29.72 -17.24 29.57
C SER A 149 -28.42 -17.78 28.99
N GLU A 150 -28.28 -19.10 28.84
CA GLU A 150 -27.10 -19.72 28.23
C GLU A 150 -27.02 -19.48 26.70
N LEU A 151 -28.15 -19.26 26.04
CA LEU A 151 -28.26 -18.97 24.61
C LEU A 151 -28.31 -17.47 24.27
N GLN A 152 -28.38 -16.58 25.26
CA GLN A 152 -28.50 -15.14 25.05
C GLN A 152 -27.25 -14.42 25.51
N THR A 153 -26.55 -13.74 24.58
CA THR A 153 -25.43 -12.88 24.85
C THR A 153 -25.71 -11.47 24.30
N ASP A 154 -25.00 -10.45 24.78
CA ASP A 154 -25.16 -9.07 24.29
C ASP A 154 -24.88 -8.94 22.79
N LYS A 155 -24.02 -9.80 22.25
CA LYS A 155 -23.66 -9.79 20.83
C LYS A 155 -24.74 -10.35 19.89
N ASN A 156 -25.73 -11.09 20.40
CA ASN A 156 -26.70 -11.78 19.56
C ASN A 156 -28.14 -11.26 19.71
N GLN A 157 -28.34 -10.02 20.19
CA GLN A 157 -29.66 -9.47 20.44
C GLN A 157 -30.58 -9.38 19.21
N SER A 158 -30.03 -9.31 18.00
CA SER A 158 -30.77 -9.23 16.74
C SER A 158 -30.97 -10.57 16.03
N THR A 159 -30.29 -11.63 16.46
CA THR A 159 -30.33 -12.92 15.81
C THR A 159 -31.43 -13.82 16.33
N SER A 160 -31.97 -14.69 15.47
CA SER A 160 -32.87 -15.78 15.85
C SER A 160 -32.05 -17.02 16.16
N ILE A 161 -32.38 -17.68 17.28
CA ILE A 161 -31.61 -18.86 17.77
C ILE A 161 -32.58 -20.01 17.99
N ALA A 162 -32.18 -21.22 17.62
CA ALA A 162 -32.89 -22.45 17.93
C ALA A 162 -31.92 -23.56 18.32
N LEU A 163 -32.35 -24.41 19.27
CA LEU A 163 -31.80 -25.75 19.45
C LEU A 163 -32.63 -26.72 18.62
N TYR A 164 -32.03 -27.37 17.65
CA TYR A 164 -32.70 -28.22 16.69
C TYR A 164 -32.31 -29.69 16.91
N ASN A 165 -33.32 -30.56 17.01
CA ASN A 165 -33.15 -32.02 17.06
C ASN A 165 -33.22 -32.58 15.63
N GLU A 166 -32.08 -33.06 15.12
CA GLU A 166 -31.94 -33.62 13.77
C GLU A 166 -32.77 -34.88 13.55
N TYR A 167 -32.97 -35.67 14.60
CA TYR A 167 -33.69 -36.94 14.52
C TYR A 167 -35.19 -36.76 14.53
N GLU A 168 -35.70 -35.90 15.40
CA GLU A 168 -37.13 -35.60 15.51
C GLU A 168 -37.54 -34.52 14.50
N LYS A 169 -36.58 -33.93 13.82
CA LYS A 169 -36.75 -32.84 12.84
C LYS A 169 -37.59 -31.70 13.40
N LYS A 170 -37.36 -31.32 14.65
CA LYS A 170 -38.08 -30.26 15.35
C LYS A 170 -37.12 -29.37 16.19
N ASN A 171 -37.58 -28.15 16.43
CA ASN A 171 -36.92 -27.26 17.38
C ASN A 171 -37.25 -27.69 18.80
N ILE A 172 -36.26 -27.92 19.64
CA ILE A 172 -36.39 -28.14 21.07
C ILE A 172 -36.67 -26.83 21.77
N PHE A 173 -35.85 -25.77 21.45
CA PHE A 173 -35.92 -24.45 22.05
C PHE A 173 -35.81 -23.36 21.00
N ARG A 174 -36.42 -22.20 21.22
CA ARG A 174 -36.42 -21.10 20.24
C ARG A 174 -36.37 -19.74 20.93
N ILE A 175 -35.54 -18.82 20.37
CA ILE A 175 -35.46 -17.41 20.74
C ILE A 175 -35.63 -16.57 19.47
N ARG A 176 -36.66 -15.68 19.40
CA ARG A 176 -36.95 -14.82 18.23
C ARG A 176 -37.03 -15.56 16.89
N TYR A 177 -37.40 -16.83 16.94
CA TYR A 177 -37.42 -17.71 15.75
C TYR A 177 -38.80 -17.63 15.09
N THR A 178 -38.85 -17.32 13.78
CA THR A 178 -40.10 -17.28 13.00
C THR A 178 -40.35 -18.61 12.29
N GLU A 179 -41.61 -18.93 12.02
CA GLU A 179 -41.97 -20.17 11.31
C GLU A 179 -41.41 -20.26 9.89
N GLN A 180 -41.15 -19.12 9.26
CA GLN A 180 -40.54 -19.08 7.93
C GLN A 180 -39.13 -19.72 7.90
N ASN A 181 -38.40 -19.70 9.02
CA ASN A 181 -37.08 -20.31 9.12
C ASN A 181 -37.15 -21.85 9.30
N LYS A 182 -38.31 -22.39 9.66
CA LYS A 182 -38.50 -23.80 9.97
C LYS A 182 -38.25 -24.74 8.78
N ASN A 183 -38.81 -24.40 7.62
CA ASN A 183 -38.73 -25.26 6.43
C ASN A 183 -37.32 -25.34 5.85
N TRP A 184 -36.55 -24.28 6.00
CA TRP A 184 -35.18 -24.27 5.52
C TRP A 184 -34.23 -25.11 6.39
N VAL A 185 -34.35 -24.99 7.72
CA VAL A 185 -33.55 -25.80 8.67
C VAL A 185 -33.83 -27.29 8.44
N LEU A 186 -35.08 -27.66 8.20
CA LEU A 186 -35.47 -29.06 7.92
C LEU A 186 -34.83 -29.64 6.65
N SER A 187 -34.52 -28.81 5.64
CA SER A 187 -33.92 -29.29 4.38
C SER A 187 -32.39 -29.37 4.39
N ASN A 188 -31.70 -28.68 5.31
CA ASN A 188 -30.24 -28.46 5.22
C ASN A 188 -29.43 -28.84 6.47
N THR A 189 -30.04 -29.57 7.43
CA THR A 189 -29.38 -29.97 8.69
C THR A 189 -28.22 -30.97 8.54
N GLN A 190 -27.94 -31.49 7.34
CA GLN A 190 -26.81 -32.38 7.12
C GLN A 190 -25.46 -31.68 6.98
N GLU A 191 -25.46 -30.39 6.70
CA GLU A 191 -24.24 -29.59 6.51
C GLU A 191 -24.00 -28.67 7.71
N THR A 192 -22.88 -28.88 8.40
CA THR A 192 -22.36 -27.93 9.42
C THR A 192 -21.64 -26.81 8.69
N ASP A 193 -22.38 -25.82 8.21
CA ASP A 193 -21.75 -24.62 7.66
C ASP A 193 -22.74 -23.44 7.65
N THR A 194 -22.20 -22.24 7.42
CA THR A 194 -23.01 -21.03 7.29
C THR A 194 -23.45 -20.89 5.84
N GLN A 195 -24.77 -20.75 5.60
CA GLN A 195 -25.31 -20.68 4.24
C GLN A 195 -26.18 -19.44 4.06
N TYR A 196 -26.13 -18.88 2.83
CA TYR A 196 -27.01 -17.79 2.42
C TYR A 196 -28.34 -18.36 1.92
N THR A 197 -29.44 -17.94 2.55
CA THR A 197 -30.78 -18.37 2.20
C THR A 197 -31.62 -17.19 1.67
N PRO A 198 -32.75 -17.43 1.00
CA PRO A 198 -33.66 -16.36 0.61
C PRO A 198 -34.17 -15.51 1.80
N LEU A 199 -34.14 -16.03 3.01
CA LEU A 199 -34.62 -15.38 4.24
C LEU A 199 -33.52 -14.68 5.03
N GLY A 200 -32.25 -14.98 4.75
CA GLY A 200 -31.09 -14.44 5.44
C GLY A 200 -29.93 -15.40 5.52
N LEU A 201 -28.98 -15.07 6.37
CA LEU A 201 -27.83 -15.90 6.65
C LEU A 201 -28.16 -16.86 7.80
N VAL A 202 -27.80 -18.12 7.67
CA VAL A 202 -28.01 -19.15 8.69
C VAL A 202 -26.71 -19.89 8.95
N ALA A 203 -26.36 -20.05 10.23
CA ALA A 203 -25.24 -20.85 10.69
C ALA A 203 -25.77 -22.02 11.54
N ILE A 204 -25.20 -23.21 11.32
CA ILE A 204 -25.54 -24.43 12.05
C ILE A 204 -24.28 -24.99 12.67
N GLU A 205 -24.31 -25.23 13.99
CA GLU A 205 -23.21 -25.85 14.72
C GLU A 205 -23.74 -26.99 15.58
N LYS A 206 -23.09 -28.19 15.50
CA LYS A 206 -23.49 -29.39 16.23
C LYS A 206 -22.98 -29.34 17.66
N LEU A 207 -23.82 -29.74 18.62
CA LEU A 207 -23.38 -29.97 19.99
C LEU A 207 -22.46 -31.18 20.04
N GLN A 208 -21.40 -31.08 20.83
CA GLN A 208 -20.49 -32.18 21.11
C GLN A 208 -21.03 -33.04 22.25
N SER A 209 -21.71 -32.45 23.21
CA SER A 209 -22.28 -33.14 24.38
C SER A 209 -23.47 -34.04 24.03
N ILE A 210 -24.28 -33.68 23.01
CA ILE A 210 -25.48 -34.46 22.63
C ILE A 210 -25.51 -34.68 21.12
N ASN A 211 -25.33 -35.90 20.69
CA ASN A 211 -25.40 -36.28 19.27
C ASN A 211 -26.77 -35.99 18.64
N GLY A 212 -26.78 -35.38 17.49
CA GLY A 212 -27.99 -35.06 16.73
C GLY A 212 -28.79 -33.88 17.25
N VAL A 213 -28.13 -33.01 18.02
CA VAL A 213 -28.65 -31.71 18.39
C VAL A 213 -27.70 -30.63 17.88
N SER A 214 -28.26 -29.60 17.26
CA SER A 214 -27.52 -28.49 16.69
C SER A 214 -28.05 -27.15 17.18
N VAL A 215 -27.12 -26.18 17.35
CA VAL A 215 -27.45 -24.77 17.51
C VAL A 215 -27.62 -24.16 16.12
N VAL A 216 -28.77 -23.57 15.87
CA VAL A 216 -29.08 -22.86 14.63
C VAL A 216 -29.23 -21.40 14.93
N VAL A 217 -28.41 -20.58 14.28
CA VAL A 217 -28.43 -19.11 14.40
C VAL A 217 -28.78 -18.51 13.05
N SER A 218 -29.71 -17.58 13.01
CA SER A 218 -30.08 -16.90 11.76
C SER A 218 -30.18 -15.40 11.91
N GLU A 219 -29.70 -14.69 10.88
CA GLU A 219 -29.80 -13.25 10.76
C GLU A 219 -30.64 -12.87 9.55
N ASN A 220 -31.56 -11.92 9.75
CA ASN A 220 -32.51 -11.52 8.71
C ASN A 220 -31.81 -10.68 7.62
N ASN A 221 -32.21 -10.89 6.36
CA ASN A 221 -31.79 -10.09 5.22
C ASN A 221 -31.95 -8.57 5.40
N LYS A 222 -32.94 -8.11 6.17
CA LYS A 222 -33.11 -6.68 6.44
C LYS A 222 -31.91 -6.09 7.19
N THR A 223 -31.41 -6.78 8.21
CA THR A 223 -30.27 -6.32 9.02
C THR A 223 -28.99 -6.32 8.18
N ILE A 224 -28.76 -7.39 7.42
CA ILE A 224 -27.61 -7.50 6.51
C ILE A 224 -27.61 -6.39 5.47
N ARG A 225 -28.77 -6.13 4.85
CA ARG A 225 -28.95 -5.03 3.86
C ARG A 225 -28.78 -3.66 4.49
N HIS A 226 -29.27 -3.43 5.69
CA HIS A 226 -29.12 -2.15 6.39
C HIS A 226 -27.62 -1.85 6.63
N ASN A 227 -26.88 -2.81 7.18
CA ASN A 227 -25.44 -2.68 7.43
C ASN A 227 -24.66 -2.47 6.13
N PHE A 228 -25.04 -3.14 5.05
CA PHE A 228 -24.48 -2.94 3.73
C PHE A 228 -24.71 -1.51 3.21
N TRP A 229 -25.95 -1.01 3.23
CA TRP A 229 -26.25 0.33 2.75
C TRP A 229 -25.59 1.43 3.58
N TYR A 230 -25.48 1.24 4.89
CA TYR A 230 -24.72 2.16 5.75
C TYR A 230 -23.24 2.22 5.34
N GLY A 231 -22.61 1.09 5.11
CA GLY A 231 -21.24 1.05 4.60
C GLY A 231 -21.10 1.68 3.20
N GLN A 232 -22.12 1.51 2.32
CA GLN A 232 -22.12 2.12 0.98
C GLN A 232 -22.19 3.64 1.02
N THR A 233 -22.99 4.23 1.88
CA THR A 233 -23.07 5.69 2.01
C THR A 233 -21.70 6.29 2.36
N ILE A 234 -20.98 5.69 3.30
CA ILE A 234 -19.63 6.13 3.67
C ILE A 234 -18.67 5.99 2.49
N THR A 235 -18.70 4.85 1.78
CA THR A 235 -17.84 4.60 0.62
C THR A 235 -18.08 5.61 -0.50
N ILE A 236 -19.35 5.92 -0.81
CA ILE A 236 -19.71 6.92 -1.82
C ILE A 236 -19.16 8.30 -1.42
N PHE A 237 -19.30 8.71 -0.16
CA PHE A 237 -18.75 9.98 0.33
C PHE A 237 -17.24 10.06 0.16
N ILE A 238 -16.51 9.01 0.54
CA ILE A 238 -15.04 8.95 0.41
C ILE A 238 -14.65 9.07 -1.07
N VAL A 239 -15.30 8.31 -1.97
CA VAL A 239 -14.98 8.35 -3.41
C VAL A 239 -15.28 9.72 -4.01
N LEU A 240 -16.37 10.38 -3.62
CA LEU A 240 -16.69 11.73 -4.09
C LEU A 240 -15.64 12.75 -3.62
N ILE A 241 -15.22 12.68 -2.36
CA ILE A 241 -14.18 13.57 -1.82
C ILE A 241 -12.85 13.33 -2.56
N CYS A 242 -12.42 12.08 -2.72
CA CYS A 242 -11.19 11.76 -3.45
C CYS A 242 -11.25 12.22 -4.92
N SER A 243 -12.40 12.04 -5.59
CA SER A 243 -12.61 12.50 -6.96
C SER A 243 -12.55 14.03 -7.08
N PHE A 244 -13.12 14.74 -6.11
CA PHE A 244 -13.06 16.20 -6.06
C PHE A 244 -11.63 16.72 -5.84
N ILE A 245 -10.89 16.09 -4.91
CA ILE A 245 -9.48 16.42 -4.66
C ILE A 245 -8.65 16.17 -5.93
N LEU A 246 -8.82 15.02 -6.58
CA LEU A 246 -8.12 14.68 -7.82
C LEU A 246 -8.43 15.67 -8.94
N TYR A 247 -9.71 16.04 -9.11
CA TYR A 247 -10.12 17.06 -10.08
C TYR A 247 -9.46 18.42 -9.79
N ALA A 248 -9.45 18.86 -8.53
CA ALA A 248 -8.83 20.11 -8.11
C ALA A 248 -7.31 20.11 -8.36
N LEU A 249 -6.63 18.98 -8.08
CA LEU A 249 -5.20 18.81 -8.36
C LEU A 249 -4.90 18.87 -9.85
N ILE A 250 -5.64 18.14 -10.69
CA ILE A 250 -5.48 18.16 -12.15
C ILE A 250 -5.72 19.57 -12.69
N LYS A 251 -6.79 20.24 -12.27
CA LYS A 251 -7.10 21.61 -12.68
C LYS A 251 -5.98 22.57 -12.29
N ASN A 252 -5.46 22.46 -11.06
CA ASN A 252 -4.36 23.29 -10.58
C ASN A 252 -3.05 23.03 -11.36
N MET A 253 -2.75 21.77 -11.69
CA MET A 253 -1.60 21.43 -12.54
C MET A 253 -1.76 22.00 -13.95
N MET A 254 -2.93 21.88 -14.56
CA MET A 254 -3.17 22.44 -15.90
C MET A 254 -3.06 23.96 -15.90
N THR A 255 -3.66 24.65 -14.93
CA THR A 255 -3.55 26.13 -14.85
C THR A 255 -2.13 26.60 -14.63
N LYS A 256 -1.33 25.91 -13.79
CA LYS A 256 0.10 26.20 -13.62
C LYS A 256 0.89 26.01 -14.91
N ARG A 257 0.62 24.96 -15.67
CA ARG A 257 1.33 24.65 -16.92
C ARG A 257 1.12 25.74 -17.99
N TYR A 258 -0.13 26.18 -18.18
CA TYR A 258 -0.43 27.30 -19.10
C TYR A 258 0.16 28.61 -18.61
N SER A 259 0.22 28.86 -17.31
CA SER A 259 0.86 30.07 -16.75
C SER A 259 2.38 30.04 -16.88
N LEU A 260 3.03 28.89 -16.76
CA LEU A 260 4.49 28.75 -16.85
C LEU A 260 5.00 29.00 -18.27
N GLN A 261 4.36 28.44 -19.30
CA GLN A 261 4.71 28.71 -20.69
C GLN A 261 4.56 30.21 -21.02
N GLY A 262 3.48 30.84 -20.55
CA GLY A 262 3.26 32.27 -20.72
C GLY A 262 4.34 33.11 -20.02
N ALA A 263 4.71 32.73 -18.79
CA ALA A 263 5.77 33.36 -18.02
C ALA A 263 7.14 33.24 -18.73
N ILE A 264 7.48 32.04 -19.23
CA ILE A 264 8.74 31.85 -20.00
C ILE A 264 8.78 32.73 -21.25
N LYS A 265 7.69 32.83 -22.02
CA LYS A 265 7.64 33.71 -23.20
C LYS A 265 7.85 35.16 -22.84
N LEU A 266 7.28 35.61 -21.73
CA LEU A 266 7.46 36.98 -21.24
C LEU A 266 8.89 37.20 -20.76
N ALA A 267 9.45 36.25 -20.04
CA ALA A 267 10.83 36.28 -19.54
C ALA A 267 11.87 36.36 -20.68
N ILE A 268 11.66 35.63 -21.78
CA ILE A 268 12.51 35.74 -22.99
C ILE A 268 12.45 37.19 -23.55
N LYS A 269 11.24 37.76 -23.64
CA LYS A 269 11.04 39.09 -24.17
C LYS A 269 11.64 40.21 -23.28
N ASN A 270 11.57 39.98 -21.96
CA ASN A 270 12.07 40.94 -20.96
C ASN A 270 13.56 40.74 -20.63
N GLU A 271 14.24 39.77 -21.27
CA GLU A 271 15.65 39.43 -21.00
C GLU A 271 15.93 39.03 -19.54
N GLU A 272 14.98 38.29 -18.91
CA GLU A 272 15.07 37.84 -17.52
C GLU A 272 15.99 36.61 -17.34
N PHE A 273 16.43 35.97 -18.43
CA PHE A 273 17.39 34.87 -18.43
C PHE A 273 18.82 35.42 -18.49
N TYR A 274 19.67 34.91 -17.60
CA TYR A 274 21.07 35.30 -17.54
C TYR A 274 21.99 34.12 -17.22
N PRO A 275 23.27 34.13 -17.63
CA PRO A 275 24.23 33.10 -17.32
C PRO A 275 24.92 33.35 -15.97
N VAL A 276 25.23 32.27 -15.26
CA VAL A 276 26.31 32.20 -14.26
C VAL A 276 27.34 31.20 -14.73
N TYR A 277 28.57 31.42 -14.34
CA TYR A 277 29.73 30.72 -14.87
C TYR A 277 30.39 29.87 -13.80
N GLN A 278 30.38 28.53 -13.95
CA GLN A 278 31.06 27.67 -13.02
C GLN A 278 32.43 27.27 -13.56
N PRO A 279 33.53 27.64 -12.86
CA PRO A 279 34.87 27.42 -13.35
C PRO A 279 35.24 25.94 -13.42
N LEU A 280 35.96 25.57 -14.50
CA LEU A 280 36.57 24.25 -14.72
C LEU A 280 38.07 24.36 -14.46
N PHE A 281 38.54 23.60 -13.45
CA PHE A 281 39.94 23.58 -13.01
C PHE A 281 40.70 22.41 -13.63
N ASP A 282 41.89 22.69 -14.14
CA ASP A 282 42.82 21.67 -14.62
C ASP A 282 43.88 21.43 -13.55
N CYS A 283 43.89 20.21 -12.96
CA CYS A 283 44.79 19.84 -11.87
C CYS A 283 46.26 19.73 -12.32
N ASP A 284 46.52 19.38 -13.59
CA ASP A 284 47.87 19.26 -14.13
C ASP A 284 48.45 20.63 -14.43
N GLU A 285 47.67 21.50 -15.07
CA GLU A 285 48.11 22.84 -15.42
C GLU A 285 47.96 23.83 -14.25
N LYS A 286 47.23 23.43 -13.18
CA LYS A 286 46.95 24.25 -11.98
C LYS A 286 46.35 25.60 -12.30
N ARG A 287 45.42 25.63 -13.25
CA ARG A 287 44.68 26.84 -13.68
C ARG A 287 43.29 26.51 -14.12
N PHE A 288 42.48 27.54 -14.21
CA PHE A 288 41.15 27.43 -14.82
C PHE A 288 41.28 27.42 -16.35
N THR A 289 40.68 26.41 -16.99
CA THR A 289 40.74 26.20 -18.45
C THR A 289 39.41 26.39 -19.14
N GLY A 290 38.35 26.68 -18.41
CA GLY A 290 37.04 26.94 -18.98
C GLY A 290 35.98 27.21 -17.92
N VAL A 291 34.77 27.36 -18.40
CA VAL A 291 33.56 27.48 -17.54
C VAL A 291 32.42 26.71 -18.16
N GLU A 292 31.57 26.16 -17.30
CA GLU A 292 30.22 25.77 -17.66
C GLU A 292 29.29 26.97 -17.54
N VAL A 293 28.49 27.22 -18.57
CA VAL A 293 27.54 28.33 -18.65
C VAL A 293 26.18 27.85 -18.18
N LEU A 294 25.84 28.21 -16.96
CA LEU A 294 24.63 27.78 -16.29
C LEU A 294 23.52 28.79 -16.39
N LEU A 295 22.40 28.41 -16.94
CA LEU A 295 21.19 29.24 -17.07
C LEU A 295 20.59 29.58 -15.70
N ARG A 296 20.19 30.84 -15.51
CA ARG A 296 19.39 31.32 -14.38
C ARG A 296 18.25 32.18 -14.90
N TRP A 297 17.15 32.18 -14.17
CA TRP A 297 15.99 33.02 -14.44
C TRP A 297 15.70 33.87 -13.21
N GLU A 298 15.78 35.18 -13.34
CA GLU A 298 15.38 36.14 -12.32
C GLU A 298 14.12 36.85 -12.82
N ASN A 299 13.01 36.68 -12.11
CA ASN A 299 11.75 37.30 -12.49
C ASN A 299 11.72 38.82 -12.10
N GLU A 300 10.68 39.54 -12.50
CA GLU A 300 10.48 40.94 -12.19
C GLU A 300 10.51 41.26 -10.68
N ASP A 301 10.18 40.29 -9.82
CA ASP A 301 10.22 40.43 -8.37
C ASP A 301 11.61 40.09 -7.77
N SER A 302 12.65 39.98 -8.58
CA SER A 302 14.01 39.59 -8.18
C SER A 302 14.08 38.21 -7.51
N GLN A 303 13.17 37.31 -7.85
CA GLN A 303 13.23 35.94 -7.40
C GLN A 303 13.96 35.06 -8.42
N ILE A 304 14.96 34.33 -7.95
CA ILE A 304 15.69 33.36 -8.78
C ILE A 304 14.88 32.09 -8.89
N ILE A 305 14.48 31.75 -10.11
CA ILE A 305 13.79 30.49 -10.46
C ILE A 305 14.84 29.52 -10.96
N MET A 306 14.95 28.37 -10.25
CA MET A 306 15.95 27.35 -10.60
C MET A 306 15.58 26.60 -11.88
N PRO A 307 16.56 26.17 -12.68
CA PRO A 307 16.36 25.46 -13.96
C PRO A 307 15.40 24.28 -13.89
N ASP A 308 15.48 23.48 -12.83
CA ASP A 308 14.63 22.30 -12.61
C ASP A 308 13.11 22.60 -12.66
N PHE A 309 12.72 23.85 -12.39
CA PHE A 309 11.31 24.24 -12.40
C PHE A 309 10.77 24.61 -13.79
N PHE A 310 11.63 24.99 -14.75
CA PHE A 310 11.15 25.49 -16.04
C PHE A 310 11.76 24.84 -17.28
N ILE A 311 12.93 24.18 -17.18
CA ILE A 311 13.61 23.56 -18.34
C ILE A 311 12.70 22.55 -19.04
N ALA A 312 12.09 21.64 -18.28
CA ALA A 312 11.21 20.62 -18.87
C ALA A 312 10.01 21.23 -19.64
N GLU A 313 9.45 22.34 -19.18
CA GLU A 313 8.38 23.06 -19.89
C GLU A 313 8.94 23.84 -21.10
N ALA A 314 10.11 24.44 -20.96
CA ALA A 314 10.77 25.14 -22.05
C ALA A 314 11.12 24.17 -23.20
N GLU A 315 11.56 22.96 -22.90
CA GLU A 315 11.80 21.89 -23.88
C GLU A 315 10.49 21.42 -24.52
N ALA A 316 9.49 21.06 -23.70
CA ALA A 316 8.20 20.58 -24.21
C ALA A 316 7.50 21.58 -25.14
N THR A 317 7.80 22.87 -25.00
CA THR A 317 7.21 23.97 -25.78
C THR A 317 8.14 24.55 -26.84
N GLY A 318 9.38 24.04 -26.97
CA GLY A 318 10.39 24.55 -27.91
C GLY A 318 11.01 25.90 -27.49
N LEU A 319 10.63 26.45 -26.34
CA LEU A 319 11.15 27.74 -25.84
C LEU A 319 12.59 27.64 -25.33
N ILE A 320 13.10 26.43 -25.11
CA ILE A 320 14.51 26.24 -24.72
C ILE A 320 15.48 26.78 -25.79
N VAL A 321 15.15 26.65 -27.07
CA VAL A 321 16.00 27.10 -28.18
C VAL A 321 16.26 28.64 -28.13
N PRO A 322 15.25 29.52 -28.10
CA PRO A 322 15.50 30.95 -27.97
C PRO A 322 16.17 31.33 -26.65
N ILE A 323 15.89 30.64 -25.53
CA ILE A 323 16.58 30.85 -24.25
C ILE A 323 18.09 30.55 -24.40
N THR A 324 18.43 29.39 -24.94
CA THR A 324 19.83 28.99 -25.14
C THR A 324 20.59 29.97 -26.05
N LEU A 325 19.97 30.42 -27.13
CA LEU A 325 20.58 31.42 -28.02
C LEU A 325 20.83 32.74 -27.30
N GLN A 326 19.89 33.19 -26.44
CA GLN A 326 20.07 34.42 -25.65
C GLN A 326 21.25 34.27 -24.67
N ILE A 327 21.35 33.13 -23.97
CA ILE A 327 22.45 32.87 -23.05
C ILE A 327 23.81 32.78 -23.77
N ILE A 328 23.84 32.11 -24.93
CA ILE A 328 25.05 32.04 -25.76
C ILE A 328 25.50 33.46 -26.20
N GLU A 329 24.56 34.28 -26.64
CA GLU A 329 24.89 35.66 -27.07
C GLU A 329 25.45 36.49 -25.93
N ILE A 330 24.87 36.39 -24.72
CA ILE A 330 25.37 37.08 -23.52
C ILE A 330 26.79 36.59 -23.19
N ALA A 331 26.99 35.27 -23.13
CA ALA A 331 28.28 34.66 -22.81
C ALA A 331 29.36 35.06 -23.85
N PHE A 332 29.05 35.02 -25.14
CA PHE A 332 30.00 35.44 -26.16
C PHE A 332 30.39 36.92 -26.06
N LYS A 333 29.43 37.78 -25.74
CA LYS A 333 29.70 39.18 -25.51
C LYS A 333 30.63 39.40 -24.30
N GLU A 334 30.37 38.70 -23.20
CA GLU A 334 31.13 38.84 -21.96
C GLU A 334 32.53 38.23 -22.04
N PHE A 335 32.68 37.12 -22.76
CA PHE A 335 33.96 36.39 -22.84
C PHE A 335 34.83 36.77 -24.03
N ARG A 336 34.37 37.58 -24.95
CA ARG A 336 35.10 37.92 -26.20
C ARG A 336 36.57 38.19 -25.95
N SER A 337 36.90 39.16 -25.09
CA SER A 337 38.26 39.55 -24.80
C SER A 337 39.10 38.42 -24.17
N LEU A 338 38.50 37.66 -23.25
CA LEU A 338 39.18 36.57 -22.59
C LEU A 338 39.49 35.43 -23.55
N LEU A 339 38.59 35.10 -24.47
CA LEU A 339 38.77 34.04 -25.46
C LEU A 339 39.79 34.43 -26.53
N GLU A 340 39.89 35.73 -26.88
CA GLU A 340 40.95 36.26 -27.75
C GLU A 340 42.35 36.14 -27.09
N GLU A 341 42.43 36.40 -25.76
CA GLU A 341 43.69 36.31 -25.00
C GLU A 341 44.10 34.89 -24.62
N ARG A 342 43.12 34.01 -24.32
CA ARG A 342 43.37 32.65 -23.83
C ARG A 342 42.76 31.62 -24.78
N SER A 343 43.49 31.23 -25.82
CA SER A 343 43.03 30.29 -26.86
C SER A 343 42.66 28.92 -26.35
N HIS A 344 43.11 28.56 -25.15
CA HIS A 344 42.82 27.26 -24.48
C HIS A 344 41.59 27.33 -23.56
N PHE A 345 40.99 28.51 -23.38
CA PHE A 345 39.83 28.66 -22.51
C PHE A 345 38.54 28.27 -23.24
N HIS A 346 37.68 27.50 -22.57
CA HIS A 346 36.47 26.95 -23.16
C HIS A 346 35.20 27.48 -22.49
N LEU A 347 34.12 27.58 -23.27
CA LEU A 347 32.76 27.78 -22.80
C LEU A 347 31.97 26.50 -23.07
N ALA A 348 31.42 25.87 -22.01
CA ALA A 348 30.57 24.72 -22.13
C ALA A 348 29.08 25.12 -22.00
N PHE A 349 28.25 24.66 -22.94
CA PHE A 349 26.83 24.96 -23.01
C PHE A 349 26.01 23.70 -23.00
N ASN A 350 25.03 23.63 -22.11
CA ASN A 350 24.02 22.58 -22.07
C ASN A 350 23.07 22.72 -23.26
N ILE A 351 22.94 21.68 -24.07
CA ILE A 351 22.02 21.62 -25.20
C ILE A 351 21.21 20.32 -25.15
N SER A 352 19.92 20.38 -25.54
CA SER A 352 19.03 19.22 -25.61
C SER A 352 18.88 18.69 -27.04
N ALA A 353 18.33 17.50 -27.20
CA ALA A 353 18.03 16.92 -28.51
C ALA A 353 17.18 17.84 -29.41
N LEU A 354 16.36 18.69 -28.82
CA LEU A 354 15.57 19.68 -29.55
C LEU A 354 16.43 20.66 -30.36
N HIS A 355 17.58 21.05 -29.87
CA HIS A 355 18.50 21.93 -30.59
C HIS A 355 19.03 21.30 -31.87
N PHE A 356 19.18 19.98 -31.90
CA PHE A 356 19.62 19.26 -33.09
C PHE A 356 18.53 19.10 -34.14
N THR A 357 17.27 19.09 -33.74
CA THR A 357 16.11 18.97 -34.64
C THR A 357 15.55 20.33 -35.07
N ASP A 358 15.91 21.41 -34.38
CA ASP A 358 15.48 22.77 -34.70
C ASP A 358 16.27 23.32 -35.89
N SER A 359 15.58 23.68 -36.98
CA SER A 359 16.20 24.17 -38.20
C SER A 359 16.84 25.55 -38.07
N VAL A 360 16.53 26.27 -37.00
CA VAL A 360 16.92 27.68 -36.80
C VAL A 360 18.13 27.81 -35.87
N PHE A 361 18.25 26.88 -34.89
CA PHE A 361 19.25 26.98 -33.84
C PHE A 361 20.69 27.11 -34.37
N PHE A 362 21.18 26.12 -35.11
CA PHE A 362 22.57 26.13 -35.60
C PHE A 362 22.83 27.25 -36.57
N ASN A 363 21.85 27.66 -37.38
CA ASN A 363 22.00 28.80 -38.28
C ASN A 363 22.19 30.12 -37.50
N GLN A 364 21.44 30.32 -36.41
CA GLN A 364 21.62 31.50 -35.57
C GLN A 364 22.89 31.40 -34.72
N PHE A 365 23.21 30.24 -34.20
CA PHE A 365 24.43 29.98 -33.46
C PHE A 365 25.70 30.32 -34.31
N HIS A 366 25.76 29.88 -35.56
CA HIS A 366 26.87 30.19 -36.45
C HIS A 366 27.01 31.71 -36.71
N LYS A 367 25.90 32.42 -36.84
CA LYS A 367 25.93 33.87 -36.93
C LYS A 367 26.49 34.55 -35.67
N LEU A 368 26.22 33.98 -34.47
CA LEU A 368 26.81 34.48 -33.24
C LEU A 368 28.32 34.19 -33.17
N ILE A 369 28.76 32.98 -33.58
CA ILE A 369 30.18 32.65 -33.71
C ILE A 369 30.91 33.67 -34.60
N GLU A 370 30.37 33.94 -35.77
CA GLU A 370 30.94 34.93 -36.70
C GLU A 370 30.91 36.38 -36.11
N LYS A 371 29.79 36.80 -35.55
CA LYS A 371 29.59 38.13 -34.96
C LYS A 371 30.60 38.46 -33.87
N TYR A 372 30.90 37.49 -33.00
CA TYR A 372 31.78 37.68 -31.86
C TYR A 372 33.21 37.15 -32.09
N ASN A 373 33.48 36.61 -33.29
CA ASN A 373 34.78 36.03 -33.69
C ASN A 373 35.27 34.93 -32.71
N ILE A 374 34.36 34.03 -32.34
CA ILE A 374 34.66 32.95 -31.40
C ILE A 374 35.24 31.71 -32.15
N SER A 375 36.31 31.13 -31.64
CA SER A 375 36.84 29.89 -32.21
C SER A 375 36.00 28.69 -31.86
N PRO A 376 35.58 27.83 -32.83
CA PRO A 376 34.85 26.62 -32.55
C PRO A 376 35.54 25.72 -31.50
N HIS A 377 36.88 25.68 -31.47
CA HIS A 377 37.64 24.88 -30.51
C HIS A 377 37.48 25.33 -29.05
N GLN A 378 36.92 26.49 -28.80
CA GLN A 378 36.66 27.03 -27.47
C GLN A 378 35.25 26.74 -27.00
N ILE A 379 34.43 25.99 -27.77
CA ILE A 379 33.05 25.69 -27.44
C ILE A 379 32.91 24.17 -27.19
N ILE A 380 32.29 23.85 -26.06
CA ILE A 380 31.88 22.49 -25.70
C ILE A 380 30.35 22.49 -25.64
N PHE A 381 29.72 21.54 -26.31
CA PHE A 381 28.31 21.27 -26.13
C PHE A 381 28.14 20.05 -25.21
N GLU A 382 27.37 20.24 -24.14
CA GLU A 382 27.06 19.21 -23.17
C GLU A 382 25.65 18.67 -23.42
N ILE A 383 25.54 17.34 -23.47
CA ILE A 383 24.32 16.61 -23.81
C ILE A 383 24.13 15.56 -22.74
N THR A 384 22.98 15.57 -22.07
CA THR A 384 22.69 14.59 -21.00
C THR A 384 22.53 13.17 -21.57
N GLU A 385 22.91 12.18 -20.77
CA GLU A 385 22.75 10.77 -21.11
C GLU A 385 21.33 10.42 -21.58
N ARG A 386 20.30 11.05 -20.97
CA ARG A 386 18.88 10.78 -21.27
C ARG A 386 18.47 11.16 -22.68
N GLU A 387 19.16 12.09 -23.30
CA GLU A 387 18.85 12.56 -24.65
C GLU A 387 19.40 11.65 -25.75
N LEU A 388 20.27 10.72 -25.39
CA LEU A 388 20.90 9.77 -26.29
C LEU A 388 20.05 8.49 -26.56
N LEU A 389 18.74 8.57 -26.39
CA LEU A 389 17.84 7.40 -26.35
C LEU A 389 17.74 6.59 -27.65
N ASP A 390 18.04 7.17 -28.82
CA ASP A 390 17.97 6.45 -30.10
C ASP A 390 19.33 6.41 -30.82
N LYS A 391 20.07 5.33 -30.59
CA LYS A 391 21.35 5.07 -31.29
C LYS A 391 21.20 4.91 -32.81
N ASN A 392 19.99 4.78 -33.32
CA ASN A 392 19.71 4.63 -34.76
C ASN A 392 19.30 5.96 -35.40
N ASP A 393 19.19 7.05 -34.62
CA ASP A 393 18.96 8.38 -35.19
C ASP A 393 20.22 8.86 -35.89
N THR A 394 20.33 8.45 -37.14
CA THR A 394 21.44 8.83 -38.02
C THR A 394 21.52 10.34 -38.24
N THR A 395 20.42 11.06 -38.18
CA THR A 395 20.35 12.52 -38.33
C THR A 395 21.06 13.21 -37.17
N PHE A 396 20.78 12.78 -35.95
CA PHE A 396 21.40 13.30 -34.73
C PHE A 396 22.91 13.01 -34.73
N ILE A 397 23.31 11.77 -35.00
CA ILE A 397 24.73 11.36 -35.05
C ILE A 397 25.49 12.14 -36.12
N ASN A 398 24.93 12.28 -37.32
CA ASN A 398 25.56 13.03 -38.40
C ASN A 398 25.77 14.50 -38.03
N LYS A 399 24.79 15.11 -37.35
CA LYS A 399 24.92 16.49 -36.88
C LYS A 399 26.01 16.65 -35.83
N MET A 400 26.15 15.71 -34.89
CA MET A 400 27.25 15.68 -33.94
C MET A 400 28.61 15.55 -34.66
N GLN A 401 28.71 14.72 -35.69
CA GLN A 401 29.91 14.57 -36.50
C GLN A 401 30.26 15.87 -37.27
N GLU A 402 29.29 16.56 -37.85
CA GLU A 402 29.46 17.88 -38.47
C GLU A 402 30.05 18.89 -37.49
N LEU A 403 29.49 18.98 -36.28
CA LEU A 403 30.00 19.86 -35.24
C LEU A 403 31.46 19.52 -34.85
N ARG A 404 31.76 18.23 -34.72
CA ARG A 404 33.16 17.80 -34.46
C ARG A 404 34.12 18.18 -35.59
N GLN A 405 33.68 18.00 -36.85
CA GLN A 405 34.51 18.38 -38.02
C GLN A 405 34.69 19.91 -38.12
N ALA A 406 33.71 20.67 -37.66
CA ALA A 406 33.83 22.13 -37.57
C ALA A 406 34.71 22.61 -36.41
N GLY A 407 35.19 21.71 -35.55
CA GLY A 407 36.12 21.99 -34.46
C GLY A 407 35.46 22.15 -33.09
N PHE A 408 34.15 22.00 -32.96
CA PHE A 408 33.47 22.00 -31.67
C PHE A 408 33.76 20.71 -30.87
N SER A 409 33.72 20.80 -29.57
CA SER A 409 33.79 19.66 -28.67
C SER A 409 32.44 19.24 -28.16
N LEU A 410 32.28 17.94 -27.89
CA LEU A 410 31.05 17.37 -27.36
C LEU A 410 31.35 16.64 -26.05
N ALA A 411 30.51 16.86 -25.04
CA ALA A 411 30.57 16.20 -23.75
C ALA A 411 29.27 15.42 -23.48
N VAL A 412 29.37 14.20 -22.98
CA VAL A 412 28.22 13.52 -22.39
C VAL A 412 28.13 13.94 -20.93
N ASP A 413 26.95 14.40 -20.52
CA ASP A 413 26.66 14.91 -19.18
C ASP A 413 25.83 13.92 -18.35
N ASP A 414 25.89 14.05 -17.01
CA ASP A 414 25.18 13.22 -16.02
C ASP A 414 25.40 11.72 -16.20
N TYR A 415 26.59 11.29 -16.67
CA TYR A 415 26.83 9.88 -17.01
C TYR A 415 26.78 8.98 -15.78
N GLY A 416 26.02 7.87 -15.92
CA GLY A 416 25.85 6.83 -14.89
C GLY A 416 24.57 6.94 -14.08
N THR A 417 23.78 7.99 -14.27
CA THR A 417 22.48 8.16 -13.60
C THR A 417 21.30 7.61 -14.41
N GLY A 418 21.54 7.22 -15.67
CA GLY A 418 20.52 6.86 -16.63
C GLY A 418 20.66 5.46 -17.24
N HIS A 419 20.39 5.34 -18.53
CA HIS A 419 20.17 4.08 -19.23
C HIS A 419 21.19 3.80 -20.33
N ALA A 420 22.21 4.66 -20.56
CA ALA A 420 23.15 4.44 -21.63
C ALA A 420 24.16 3.35 -21.27
N SER A 421 24.16 2.27 -22.02
CA SER A 421 25.22 1.27 -21.94
C SER A 421 26.52 1.79 -22.56
N ILE A 422 27.65 1.19 -22.18
CA ILE A 422 28.98 1.49 -22.77
C ILE A 422 28.93 1.46 -24.31
N SER A 423 28.15 0.54 -24.89
CA SER A 423 27.96 0.44 -26.33
C SER A 423 27.32 1.68 -26.97
N TYR A 424 26.58 2.46 -26.20
CA TYR A 424 26.00 3.70 -26.66
C TYR A 424 27.05 4.77 -26.88
N LEU A 425 27.92 5.01 -25.91
CA LEU A 425 29.00 5.99 -26.00
C LEU A 425 29.91 5.78 -27.21
N GLN A 426 30.12 4.53 -27.63
CA GLN A 426 30.95 4.18 -28.80
C GLN A 426 30.34 4.69 -30.13
N HIS A 427 29.06 4.93 -30.20
CA HIS A 427 28.39 5.35 -31.43
C HIS A 427 28.35 6.86 -31.60
N PHE A 428 28.59 7.62 -30.51
CA PHE A 428 28.54 9.07 -30.53
C PHE A 428 29.95 9.67 -30.49
N PRO A 429 30.24 10.75 -31.23
CA PRO A 429 31.57 11.32 -31.36
C PRO A 429 31.92 12.28 -30.21
N PHE A 430 31.81 11.82 -28.95
CA PHE A 430 32.17 12.61 -27.78
C PHE A 430 33.67 12.80 -27.62
N ASN A 431 34.06 13.91 -26.96
CA ASN A 431 35.42 14.19 -26.49
C ASN A 431 35.56 14.01 -24.99
N TYR A 432 34.46 14.42 -24.28
CA TYR A 432 34.47 14.48 -22.83
C TYR A 432 33.36 13.61 -22.25
N LEU A 433 33.61 13.11 -21.04
CA LEU A 433 32.65 12.45 -20.21
C LEU A 433 32.62 13.16 -18.85
N LYS A 434 31.46 13.71 -18.47
CA LYS A 434 31.25 14.33 -17.16
C LYS A 434 30.77 13.27 -16.17
N ILE A 435 31.52 13.11 -15.09
CA ILE A 435 31.19 12.20 -13.98
C ILE A 435 30.27 12.95 -13.04
N ASP A 436 29.02 12.48 -12.92
CA ASP A 436 28.01 13.13 -12.10
C ASP A 436 28.42 13.23 -10.63
N LYS A 437 28.01 14.31 -9.98
CA LYS A 437 28.26 14.61 -8.55
C LYS A 437 27.92 13.47 -7.61
N LEU A 438 26.91 12.64 -7.92
CA LEU A 438 26.51 11.50 -7.09
C LEU A 438 27.67 10.53 -6.90
N PHE A 439 28.44 10.26 -7.94
CA PHE A 439 29.61 9.39 -7.87
C PHE A 439 30.78 10.07 -7.14
N VAL A 440 31.00 11.35 -7.41
CA VAL A 440 32.08 12.13 -6.77
C VAL A 440 31.84 12.27 -5.25
N GLN A 441 30.61 12.48 -4.84
CA GLN A 441 30.22 12.57 -3.41
C GLN A 441 30.38 11.24 -2.66
N ALA A 442 30.35 10.10 -3.35
CA ALA A 442 30.55 8.79 -2.74
C ALA A 442 32.04 8.46 -2.46
N ILE A 443 32.98 9.28 -2.94
CA ILE A 443 34.41 9.06 -2.70
C ILE A 443 34.73 9.15 -1.20
N GLY A 444 35.32 8.08 -0.65
CA GLY A 444 35.65 7.94 0.78
C GLY A 444 34.53 7.41 1.65
N SER A 445 33.38 7.03 1.07
CA SER A 445 32.23 6.48 1.81
C SER A 445 32.31 4.97 2.08
N ASN A 446 33.21 4.24 1.40
CA ASN A 446 33.25 2.77 1.33
C ASN A 446 31.93 2.15 0.81
N ASP A 447 31.15 2.88 0.05
CA ASP A 447 29.91 2.41 -0.57
C ASP A 447 30.21 1.74 -1.93
N ILE A 448 29.25 0.93 -2.39
CA ILE A 448 29.30 0.31 -3.74
C ILE A 448 29.46 1.37 -4.83
N ILE A 449 28.87 2.56 -4.62
CA ILE A 449 28.94 3.70 -5.54
C ILE A 449 30.39 4.19 -5.73
N GLU A 450 31.24 4.11 -4.71
CA GLU A 450 32.65 4.48 -4.83
C GLU A 450 33.40 3.60 -5.85
N SER A 451 33.12 2.29 -5.85
CA SER A 451 33.73 1.36 -6.82
C SER A 451 33.31 1.61 -8.27
N LEU A 452 32.15 2.26 -8.48
CA LEU A 452 31.68 2.64 -9.81
C LEU A 452 32.46 3.82 -10.38
N ASN A 453 33.03 4.72 -9.56
CA ASN A 453 33.93 5.78 -10.04
C ASN A 453 35.09 5.22 -10.82
N ASP A 454 35.80 4.23 -10.26
CA ASP A 454 36.92 3.61 -10.92
C ASP A 454 36.51 2.96 -12.24
N ALA A 455 35.35 2.29 -12.25
CA ALA A 455 34.85 1.67 -13.47
C ALA A 455 34.51 2.71 -14.55
N ILE A 456 33.90 3.84 -14.19
CA ILE A 456 33.58 4.95 -15.11
C ILE A 456 34.87 5.56 -15.67
N ILE A 457 35.87 5.81 -14.82
CA ILE A 457 37.16 6.38 -15.23
C ILE A 457 37.90 5.43 -16.18
N GLN A 458 37.95 4.12 -15.88
CA GLN A 458 38.61 3.14 -16.76
C GLN A 458 37.88 3.00 -18.09
N MET A 459 36.57 3.01 -18.08
CA MET A 459 35.72 3.00 -19.27
C MET A 459 36.00 4.22 -20.15
N ALA A 460 35.98 5.41 -19.58
CA ALA A 460 36.27 6.65 -20.32
C ALA A 460 37.67 6.61 -20.97
N LYS A 461 38.69 6.12 -20.23
CA LYS A 461 40.05 5.89 -20.78
C LYS A 461 40.01 4.92 -21.93
N GLY A 462 39.29 3.79 -21.82
CA GLY A 462 39.15 2.80 -22.88
C GLY A 462 38.46 3.33 -24.14
N LEU A 463 37.62 4.36 -23.99
CA LEU A 463 36.94 5.05 -25.08
C LEU A 463 37.71 6.29 -25.60
N ASN A 464 38.87 6.60 -25.07
CA ASN A 464 39.65 7.82 -25.35
C ASN A 464 38.87 9.12 -25.05
N LEU A 465 38.03 9.12 -24.03
CA LEU A 465 37.30 10.29 -23.55
C LEU A 465 38.09 10.97 -22.43
N VAL A 466 38.09 12.30 -22.43
CA VAL A 466 38.63 13.09 -21.33
C VAL A 466 37.55 13.18 -20.25
N THR A 467 37.87 12.83 -19.01
CA THR A 467 36.93 12.89 -17.90
C THR A 467 36.91 14.27 -17.25
N ILE A 468 35.71 14.75 -16.92
CA ILE A 468 35.44 15.95 -16.11
C ILE A 468 34.68 15.48 -14.87
N ALA A 469 35.19 15.77 -13.68
CA ALA A 469 34.47 15.44 -12.44
C ALA A 469 33.66 16.64 -11.96
N GLU A 470 32.38 16.36 -11.62
CA GLU A 470 31.45 17.35 -11.12
C GLU A 470 31.21 17.22 -9.61
N GLY A 471 30.81 18.35 -8.98
CA GLY A 471 30.44 18.34 -7.58
C GLY A 471 31.59 18.02 -6.62
N VAL A 472 32.84 18.38 -6.99
CA VAL A 472 33.99 18.26 -6.10
C VAL A 472 33.85 19.29 -4.96
N GLU A 473 33.70 18.80 -3.72
CA GLU A 473 33.47 19.64 -2.55
C GLU A 473 34.62 19.63 -1.56
N THR A 474 35.46 18.58 -1.59
CA THR A 474 36.55 18.42 -0.64
C THR A 474 37.91 18.19 -1.32
N LYS A 475 38.97 18.52 -0.60
CA LYS A 475 40.35 18.28 -1.06
C LYS A 475 40.62 16.80 -1.27
N ASP A 476 40.04 15.92 -0.46
CA ASP A 476 40.25 14.47 -0.56
C ASP A 476 39.64 13.92 -1.85
N GLN A 477 38.42 14.38 -2.20
CA GLN A 477 37.82 14.08 -3.51
C GLN A 477 38.67 14.56 -4.66
N ALA A 478 39.16 15.81 -4.61
CA ALA A 478 40.02 16.37 -5.65
C ALA A 478 41.28 15.56 -5.83
N ASN A 479 41.96 15.19 -4.75
CA ASN A 479 43.17 14.39 -4.77
C ASN A 479 42.92 12.97 -5.31
N TYR A 480 41.85 12.31 -4.88
CA TYR A 480 41.46 10.99 -5.36
C TYR A 480 41.26 11.00 -6.88
N LEU A 481 40.49 11.95 -7.38
CA LEU A 481 40.21 12.08 -8.81
C LEU A 481 41.49 12.35 -9.63
N ALA A 482 42.32 13.28 -9.17
CA ALA A 482 43.59 13.59 -9.83
C ALA A 482 44.52 12.34 -9.86
N ASN A 483 44.67 11.59 -8.75
CA ASN A 483 45.47 10.37 -8.67
C ASN A 483 44.94 9.26 -9.60
N ASN A 484 43.64 9.25 -9.89
CA ASN A 484 43.00 8.31 -10.84
C ASN A 484 43.02 8.82 -12.29
N GLY A 485 43.59 10.00 -12.53
CA GLY A 485 43.78 10.59 -13.87
C GLY A 485 42.60 11.42 -14.36
N VAL A 486 41.70 11.86 -13.47
CA VAL A 486 40.67 12.83 -13.77
C VAL A 486 41.26 14.22 -13.58
N ARG A 487 41.73 14.78 -14.69
CA ARG A 487 42.47 16.06 -14.73
C ARG A 487 41.54 17.28 -14.57
N LEU A 488 40.40 17.23 -15.22
CA LEU A 488 39.43 18.34 -15.22
C LEU A 488 38.40 18.15 -14.11
N GLN A 489 38.27 19.17 -13.27
CA GLN A 489 37.41 19.10 -12.10
C GLN A 489 36.64 20.40 -11.90
N GLN A 490 35.35 20.29 -11.51
CA GLN A 490 34.53 21.42 -11.10
C GLN A 490 33.71 21.08 -9.84
N GLY A 491 33.43 22.10 -9.04
CA GLY A 491 32.67 21.94 -7.81
C GLY A 491 32.98 23.02 -6.79
N TRP A 492 32.30 22.97 -5.66
CA TRP A 492 32.40 24.00 -4.62
C TRP A 492 33.78 24.06 -3.94
N TYR A 493 34.58 23.04 -4.07
CA TYR A 493 35.98 23.08 -3.64
C TYR A 493 36.78 24.13 -4.40
N TYR A 494 36.50 24.31 -5.68
CA TYR A 494 37.15 25.31 -6.55
C TYR A 494 36.36 26.63 -6.57
N SER A 495 35.09 26.55 -6.96
CA SER A 495 34.18 27.69 -6.94
C SER A 495 32.73 27.28 -7.18
N LYS A 496 31.79 28.12 -6.74
CA LYS A 496 30.39 28.07 -7.18
C LYS A 496 30.25 28.77 -8.53
N GLY A 497 29.06 28.72 -9.11
CA GLY A 497 28.72 29.55 -10.26
C GLY A 497 28.86 31.03 -9.91
N LEU A 498 29.59 31.78 -10.72
CA LEU A 498 29.97 33.18 -10.53
C LEU A 498 29.37 34.06 -11.62
N SER A 499 29.19 35.33 -11.32
CA SER A 499 29.02 36.37 -12.34
C SER A 499 30.32 36.61 -13.12
N ILE A 500 30.26 37.26 -14.30
CA ILE A 500 31.46 37.56 -15.07
C ILE A 500 32.48 38.42 -14.30
N ALA A 501 32.00 39.34 -13.46
CA ALA A 501 32.84 40.21 -12.64
C ALA A 501 33.63 39.40 -11.58
N GLU A 502 32.95 38.48 -10.87
CA GLU A 502 33.57 37.61 -9.87
C GLU A 502 34.53 36.63 -10.51
N LEU A 503 34.14 36.01 -11.64
CA LEU A 503 35.02 35.12 -12.39
C LEU A 503 36.29 35.84 -12.87
N THR A 504 36.18 37.03 -13.40
CA THR A 504 37.33 37.81 -13.85
C THR A 504 38.28 38.14 -12.69
N ALA A 505 37.74 38.40 -11.50
CA ALA A 505 38.54 38.59 -10.30
C ALA A 505 39.27 37.29 -9.88
N LEU A 506 38.58 36.16 -9.95
CA LEU A 506 39.16 34.83 -9.66
C LEU A 506 40.33 34.52 -10.63
N LEU A 507 40.12 34.68 -11.94
CA LEU A 507 41.11 34.40 -12.97
C LEU A 507 42.35 35.31 -12.91
N LYS A 508 42.22 36.53 -12.34
CA LYS A 508 43.36 37.44 -12.08
C LYS A 508 44.12 37.10 -10.82
N GLY A 509 43.48 36.42 -9.88
CA GLY A 509 44.03 36.01 -8.60
C GLY A 509 44.51 34.55 -8.54
N GLU A 510 44.66 33.87 -9.68
CA GLU A 510 45.01 32.44 -9.78
C GLU A 510 46.22 32.06 -8.89
N LYS A 511 45.93 31.86 -7.59
CA LYS A 511 46.73 31.12 -6.63
C LYS A 511 45.75 30.26 -5.83
N ILE A 512 45.54 29.06 -6.25
CA ILE A 512 44.85 28.05 -5.45
C ILE A 512 45.88 27.16 -4.75
#